data_2bfacda28dbfab52c83e764a6de20765
#
_entry.id   2bfacda28dbfab52c83e764a6de20765
#
_cell.length_a   1.000
_cell.length_b   1.000
_cell.length_c   1.000
_cell.angle_alpha   90.00
_cell.angle_beta   90.00
_cell.angle_gamma   90.00
#
_symmetry.space_group_name_H-M   'P 1'
#
loop_
_entity.id
_entity.type
_entity.pdbx_description
1 polymer ?
#
loop_
_entity_poly.entity_id
_entity_poly.type
_entity_poly.pdbx_seq_one_letter_code
_entity_poly.pdbx_strand_id
1 'polypeptide(L)'
;MKYGYVRVSSQTQNIARQMEEMYKLGLTDDVIFIDKQSGKDFDRTSYKILKSKLKQDDLLIIKSIDRLGRNYDMIINEWQDITKVIDADIFVIDFPLLDTRVEGKNLVGKFISDIVLQVLSFVAQNERENIRKRQAEGILVRRTHGPDRRAPHRA
;
A
#
# COMPACT_ATOMS: atom_id res chain seq x y z
N MET A 1 -0.33 21.35 -5.57
CA MET A 1 -1.72 20.88 -5.57
C MET A 1 -1.85 19.63 -4.73
N LYS A 2 -2.98 19.44 -4.08
CA LYS A 2 -3.23 18.27 -3.23
C LYS A 2 -4.21 17.33 -3.91
N TYR A 3 -3.88 16.05 -3.89
CA TYR A 3 -4.74 14.99 -4.41
C TYR A 3 -4.98 13.95 -3.33
N GLY A 4 -6.12 13.29 -3.39
CA GLY A 4 -6.43 12.17 -2.52
C GLY A 4 -6.67 10.91 -3.32
N TYR A 5 -6.24 9.78 -2.79
CA TYR A 5 -6.51 8.49 -3.38
C TYR A 5 -7.24 7.61 -2.39
N VAL A 6 -8.37 7.06 -2.82
CA VAL A 6 -9.22 6.18 -2.02
C VAL A 6 -9.37 4.87 -2.76
N ARG A 7 -9.13 3.77 -2.05
CA ARG A 7 -9.38 2.44 -2.60
C ARG A 7 -10.27 1.68 -1.62
N VAL A 8 -11.35 1.12 -2.17
CA VAL A 8 -12.30 0.36 -1.38
C VAL A 8 -12.50 -1.01 -2.02
N SER A 9 -12.87 -1.98 -1.18
CA SER A 9 -13.28 -3.29 -1.69
C SER A 9 -14.66 -3.17 -2.34
N SER A 10 -15.17 -4.28 -2.88
CA SER A 10 -16.50 -4.30 -3.48
C SER A 10 -17.61 -3.91 -2.51
N GLN A 11 -17.33 -3.93 -1.21
CA GLN A 11 -18.27 -3.49 -0.20
C GLN A 11 -18.10 -1.99 0.02
N THR A 12 -19.20 -1.26 -0.07
CA THR A 12 -19.18 0.20 -0.06
C THR A 12 -19.21 0.82 1.33
N GLN A 13 -19.14 0.01 2.38
CA GLN A 13 -19.39 0.48 3.75
C GLN A 13 -18.44 1.57 4.24
N ASN A 14 -17.23 1.60 3.72
CA ASN A 14 -16.19 2.49 4.24
C ASN A 14 -15.89 3.69 3.35
N ILE A 15 -16.55 3.79 2.20
CA ILE A 15 -16.22 4.86 1.26
C ILE A 15 -16.58 6.24 1.84
N ALA A 16 -17.75 6.34 2.49
CA ALA A 16 -18.20 7.60 3.06
C ALA A 16 -17.23 8.12 4.13
N ARG A 17 -16.73 7.21 4.96
CA ARG A 17 -15.75 7.56 6.00
C ARG A 17 -14.44 8.04 5.39
N GLN A 18 -13.93 7.35 4.40
CA GLN A 18 -12.69 7.76 3.75
C GLN A 18 -12.83 9.10 3.05
N MET A 19 -13.96 9.32 2.40
CA MET A 19 -14.24 10.61 1.76
C MET A 19 -14.32 11.73 2.81
N GLU A 20 -14.97 11.48 3.93
CA GLU A 20 -15.06 12.46 5.01
C GLU A 20 -13.68 12.85 5.54
N GLU A 21 -12.80 11.87 5.72
CA GLU A 21 -11.43 12.15 6.15
C GLU A 21 -10.70 13.02 5.14
N MET A 22 -10.90 12.77 3.85
CA MET A 22 -10.29 13.58 2.80
C MET A 22 -10.84 15.00 2.79
N TYR A 23 -12.15 15.16 2.98
CA TYR A 23 -12.76 16.48 3.03
C TYR A 23 -12.22 17.31 4.20
N LYS A 24 -11.98 16.67 5.34
CA LYS A 24 -11.41 17.35 6.51
C LYS A 24 -10.00 17.88 6.24
N LEU A 25 -9.30 17.27 5.31
CA LEU A 25 -7.96 17.73 4.92
C LEU A 25 -8.00 18.79 3.81
N GLY A 26 -9.18 19.27 3.47
CA GLY A 26 -9.34 20.34 2.49
C GLY A 26 -9.46 19.88 1.06
N LEU A 27 -9.63 18.59 0.83
CA LEU A 27 -9.81 18.06 -0.52
C LEU A 27 -11.26 18.15 -0.96
N THR A 28 -11.44 18.39 -2.26
CA THR A 28 -12.75 18.38 -2.89
C THR A 28 -12.88 17.18 -3.81
N ASP A 29 -14.09 16.87 -4.24
CA ASP A 29 -14.35 15.67 -5.04
C ASP A 29 -13.53 15.62 -6.32
N ASP A 30 -13.25 16.75 -6.92
CA ASP A 30 -12.52 16.83 -8.19
C ASP A 30 -11.05 16.41 -8.07
N VAL A 31 -10.49 16.41 -6.87
CA VAL A 31 -9.10 16.01 -6.65
C VAL A 31 -9.00 14.69 -5.90
N ILE A 32 -10.12 14.03 -5.61
CA ILE A 32 -10.14 12.71 -4.96
C ILE A 32 -10.41 11.65 -6.01
N PHE A 33 -9.49 10.69 -6.11
CA PHE A 33 -9.56 9.60 -7.08
C PHE A 33 -9.90 8.31 -6.36
N ILE A 34 -10.89 7.59 -6.87
CA ILE A 34 -11.45 6.42 -6.19
C ILE A 34 -11.33 5.21 -7.10
N ASP A 35 -10.77 4.14 -6.57
CA ASP A 35 -10.78 2.83 -7.21
C ASP A 35 -11.57 1.85 -6.35
N LYS A 36 -12.39 1.05 -7.01
CA LYS A 36 -13.10 -0.05 -6.36
C LYS A 36 -12.43 -1.34 -6.76
N GLN A 37 -11.98 -2.07 -5.76
CA GLN A 37 -11.36 -3.37 -5.99
C GLN A 37 -12.43 -4.45 -5.85
N SER A 38 -12.66 -5.20 -6.90
CA SER A 38 -13.58 -6.31 -6.88
C SER A 38 -12.80 -7.61 -7.08
N GLY A 39 -12.87 -8.48 -6.09
CA GLY A 39 -12.38 -9.85 -6.20
C GLY A 39 -10.97 -9.99 -6.76
N LYS A 40 -10.90 -10.51 -7.96
CA LYS A 40 -9.63 -10.88 -8.59
C LYS A 40 -8.92 -9.72 -9.27
N ASP A 41 -9.63 -8.65 -9.56
CA ASP A 41 -9.08 -7.58 -10.37
C ASP A 41 -8.46 -6.52 -9.50
N PHE A 42 -7.19 -6.26 -9.75
CA PHE A 42 -6.49 -5.14 -9.16
C PHE A 42 -6.41 -4.03 -10.22
N ASP A 43 -7.58 -3.60 -10.69
CA ASP A 43 -7.66 -2.50 -11.62
C ASP A 43 -7.53 -1.19 -10.85
N ARG A 44 -6.58 -0.38 -11.26
CA ARG A 44 -6.28 0.89 -10.61
C ARG A 44 -6.38 2.03 -11.61
N THR A 45 -7.45 2.05 -12.37
CA THR A 45 -7.64 3.05 -13.42
C THR A 45 -7.55 4.47 -12.86
N SER A 46 -8.24 4.73 -11.75
CA SER A 46 -8.21 6.07 -11.13
C SER A 46 -6.83 6.42 -10.60
N TYR A 47 -6.14 5.46 -10.01
CA TYR A 47 -4.77 5.68 -9.53
C TYR A 47 -3.82 6.03 -10.67
N LYS A 48 -3.95 5.33 -11.79
CA LYS A 48 -3.10 5.61 -12.96
C LYS A 48 -3.33 7.00 -13.49
N ILE A 49 -4.57 7.44 -13.53
CA ILE A 49 -4.92 8.80 -13.96
C ILE A 49 -4.34 9.81 -12.98
N LEU A 50 -4.53 9.58 -11.69
CA LEU A 50 -3.98 10.44 -10.64
C LEU A 50 -2.46 10.55 -10.78
N LYS A 51 -1.78 9.42 -10.91
CA LYS A 51 -0.32 9.39 -11.02
C LYS A 51 0.17 10.18 -12.22
N SER A 52 -0.56 10.11 -13.33
CA SER A 52 -0.22 10.88 -14.53
C SER A 52 -0.36 12.40 -14.33
N LYS A 53 -1.17 12.81 -13.38
CA LYS A 53 -1.38 14.22 -13.06
C LYS A 53 -0.41 14.76 -12.03
N LEU A 54 0.20 13.90 -11.23
CA LEU A 54 1.13 14.32 -10.20
C LEU A 54 2.35 15.00 -10.81
N LYS A 55 2.74 16.10 -10.21
CA LYS A 55 3.89 16.89 -10.61
C LYS A 55 4.75 17.15 -9.39
N GLN A 56 5.94 17.68 -9.64
CA GLN A 56 6.84 18.09 -8.57
C GLN A 56 6.12 19.01 -7.58
N ASP A 57 6.33 18.75 -6.30
CA ASP A 57 5.76 19.51 -5.18
C ASP A 57 4.25 19.32 -4.97
N ASP A 58 3.59 18.46 -5.73
CA ASP A 58 2.22 18.06 -5.42
C ASP A 58 2.21 17.16 -4.21
N LEU A 59 1.06 17.05 -3.55
CA LEU A 59 0.88 16.20 -2.38
C LEU A 59 -0.16 15.13 -2.68
N LEU A 60 0.19 13.89 -2.46
CA LEU A 60 -0.74 12.76 -2.51
C LEU A 60 -1.09 12.35 -1.09
N ILE A 61 -2.37 12.35 -0.77
CA ILE A 61 -2.89 11.93 0.53
C ILE A 61 -3.54 10.57 0.37
N ILE A 62 -3.11 9.62 1.19
CA ILE A 62 -3.67 8.26 1.22
C ILE A 62 -4.03 7.88 2.65
N LYS A 63 -5.01 7.00 2.80
CA LYS A 63 -5.46 6.53 4.11
C LYS A 63 -4.37 5.72 4.80
N SER A 64 -3.80 4.77 4.09
CA SER A 64 -2.78 3.87 4.60
C SER A 64 -1.85 3.49 3.46
N ILE A 65 -0.66 3.03 3.82
CA ILE A 65 0.39 2.77 2.84
C ILE A 65 0.03 1.63 1.87
N ASP A 66 -0.83 0.71 2.30
CA ASP A 66 -1.27 -0.41 1.46
C ASP A 66 -2.16 0.03 0.29
N ARG A 67 -2.57 1.29 0.26
CA ARG A 67 -3.29 1.84 -0.88
C ARG A 67 -2.41 1.96 -2.12
N LEU A 68 -1.10 1.97 -1.94
CA LEU A 68 -0.15 2.09 -3.06
C LEU A 68 0.06 0.79 -3.82
N GLY A 69 -0.20 -0.35 -3.19
CA GLY A 69 -0.02 -1.62 -3.85
C GLY A 69 -0.62 -2.76 -3.06
N ARG A 70 -0.73 -3.92 -3.69
CA ARG A 70 -1.29 -5.12 -3.05
C ARG A 70 -0.23 -5.98 -2.38
N ASN A 71 1.03 -5.65 -2.55
CA ASN A 71 2.14 -6.30 -1.84
C ASN A 71 3.20 -5.26 -1.53
N TYR A 72 4.14 -5.64 -0.66
CA TYR A 72 5.15 -4.69 -0.22
C TYR A 72 6.06 -4.21 -1.34
N ASP A 73 6.40 -5.09 -2.28
CA ASP A 73 7.24 -4.70 -3.41
C ASP A 73 6.59 -3.60 -4.24
N MET A 74 5.31 -3.75 -4.53
CA MET A 74 4.57 -2.73 -5.27
C MET A 74 4.47 -1.43 -4.49
N ILE A 75 4.20 -1.52 -3.18
CA ILE A 75 4.14 -0.35 -2.31
C ILE A 75 5.46 0.43 -2.34
N ILE A 76 6.57 -0.27 -2.20
CA ILE A 76 7.90 0.33 -2.20
C ILE A 76 8.20 0.99 -3.54
N ASN A 77 7.89 0.31 -4.63
CA ASN A 77 8.12 0.84 -5.96
C ASN A 77 7.30 2.10 -6.22
N GLU A 78 6.03 2.09 -5.85
CA GLU A 78 5.16 3.25 -6.02
C GLU A 78 5.60 4.42 -5.14
N TRP A 79 5.99 4.12 -3.90
CA TRP A 79 6.51 5.15 -3.01
C TRP A 79 7.73 5.84 -3.60
N GLN A 80 8.70 5.06 -4.06
CA GLN A 80 9.91 5.59 -4.66
C GLN A 80 9.61 6.37 -5.94
N ASP A 81 8.72 5.85 -6.75
CA ASP A 81 8.36 6.50 -8.01
C ASP A 81 7.74 7.87 -7.76
N ILE A 82 6.82 7.95 -6.82
CA ILE A 82 6.16 9.21 -6.49
C ILE A 82 7.13 10.20 -5.83
N THR A 83 7.90 9.74 -4.86
CA THR A 83 8.74 10.64 -4.06
C THR A 83 10.07 10.99 -4.72
N LYS A 84 10.62 10.10 -5.54
CA LYS A 84 11.95 10.29 -6.13
C LYS A 84 11.91 10.64 -7.61
N VAL A 85 11.07 9.97 -8.38
CA VAL A 85 11.00 10.21 -9.83
C VAL A 85 10.12 11.42 -10.13
N ILE A 86 8.90 11.42 -9.60
CA ILE A 86 7.97 12.53 -9.80
C ILE A 86 8.34 13.72 -8.90
N ASP A 87 8.96 13.43 -7.76
CA ASP A 87 9.31 14.41 -6.74
C ASP A 87 8.08 15.08 -6.14
N ALA A 88 7.02 14.31 -5.98
CA ALA A 88 5.82 14.71 -5.26
C ALA A 88 5.94 14.24 -3.80
N ASP A 89 5.05 14.74 -2.96
CA ASP A 89 5.02 14.35 -1.55
C ASP A 89 3.88 13.40 -1.26
N ILE A 90 4.02 12.63 -0.17
CA ILE A 90 3.00 11.69 0.28
C ILE A 90 2.72 11.95 1.76
N PHE A 91 1.44 11.97 2.11
CA PHE A 91 0.99 11.99 3.49
C PHE A 91 0.06 10.81 3.75
N VAL A 92 0.34 10.04 4.80
CA VAL A 92 -0.45 8.87 5.17
C VAL A 92 -1.27 9.21 6.40
N ILE A 93 -2.60 9.17 6.26
CA ILE A 93 -3.52 9.57 7.33
C ILE A 93 -3.34 8.70 8.57
N ASP A 94 -3.27 7.38 8.39
CA ASP A 94 -3.18 6.43 9.51
C ASP A 94 -1.81 6.40 10.16
N PHE A 95 -0.81 6.97 9.53
CA PHE A 95 0.54 7.01 10.05
C PHE A 95 1.16 8.37 9.76
N PRO A 96 0.82 9.41 10.55
CA PRO A 96 1.23 10.78 10.23
C PRO A 96 2.74 11.01 10.19
N LEU A 97 3.54 10.11 10.76
CA LEU A 97 4.99 10.18 10.62
C LEU A 97 5.45 9.94 9.18
N LEU A 98 4.62 9.26 8.38
CA LEU A 98 4.87 9.08 6.96
C LEU A 98 4.36 10.30 6.20
N ASP A 99 5.09 11.38 6.34
CA ASP A 99 4.81 12.65 5.68
C ASP A 99 6.12 13.15 5.10
N THR A 100 6.23 13.09 3.79
CA THR A 100 7.47 13.45 3.12
C THR A 100 7.62 14.95 2.90
N ARG A 101 6.59 15.73 3.25
CA ARG A 101 6.65 17.18 3.04
C ARG A 101 7.77 17.78 3.89
N VAL A 102 8.55 18.61 3.23
CA VAL A 102 9.56 19.39 3.93
C VAL A 102 8.97 20.77 4.17
N GLU A 103 8.57 21.04 5.40
CA GLU A 103 8.10 22.35 5.79
C GLU A 103 9.29 23.13 6.37
N GLY A 104 9.66 24.21 5.70
CA GLY A 104 10.80 24.98 6.10
C GLY A 104 12.08 24.15 6.00
N LYS A 105 12.70 23.89 7.15
CA LYS A 105 13.96 23.14 7.22
C LYS A 105 13.76 21.72 7.77
N ASN A 106 12.55 21.23 7.75
CA ASN A 106 12.26 19.94 8.39
C ASN A 106 12.67 18.76 7.51
N LEU A 107 13.92 18.37 7.60
CA LEU A 107 14.43 17.16 6.92
C LEU A 107 14.12 15.89 7.70
N VAL A 108 13.66 16.02 8.94
CA VAL A 108 13.44 14.88 9.83
C VAL A 108 12.31 13.98 9.29
N GLY A 109 11.22 14.59 8.82
CA GLY A 109 10.11 13.84 8.25
C GLY A 109 10.52 13.00 7.05
N LYS A 110 11.34 13.57 6.18
CA LYS A 110 11.85 12.85 5.00
C LYS A 110 12.77 11.70 5.42
N PHE A 111 13.62 11.94 6.40
CA PHE A 111 14.52 10.93 6.94
C PHE A 111 13.73 9.76 7.56
N ILE A 112 12.71 10.06 8.35
CA ILE A 112 11.85 9.04 8.95
C ILE A 112 11.14 8.23 7.86
N SER A 113 10.64 8.89 6.83
CA SER A 113 9.97 8.21 5.72
C SER A 113 10.92 7.23 5.01
N ASP A 114 12.17 7.63 4.79
CA ASP A 114 13.17 6.75 4.19
C ASP A 114 13.46 5.53 5.08
N ILE A 115 13.54 5.73 6.39
CA ILE A 115 13.75 4.63 7.33
C ILE A 115 12.56 3.67 7.29
N VAL A 116 11.35 4.18 7.31
CA VAL A 116 10.15 3.35 7.24
C VAL A 116 10.13 2.53 5.96
N LEU A 117 10.52 3.13 4.84
CA LEU A 117 10.61 2.42 3.57
C LEU A 117 11.62 1.26 3.65
N GLN A 118 12.75 1.46 4.31
CA GLN A 118 13.74 0.39 4.52
C GLN A 118 13.18 -0.72 5.40
N VAL A 119 12.44 -0.38 6.45
CA VAL A 119 11.79 -1.37 7.31
C VAL A 119 10.76 -2.18 6.51
N LEU A 120 9.96 -1.51 5.69
CA LEU A 120 8.99 -2.21 4.84
C LEU A 120 9.68 -3.14 3.84
N SER A 121 10.81 -2.73 3.30
CA SER A 121 11.60 -3.58 2.40
C SER A 121 12.06 -4.85 3.11
N PHE A 122 12.52 -4.70 4.36
CA PHE A 122 12.94 -5.83 5.18
C PHE A 122 11.76 -6.77 5.47
N VAL A 123 10.62 -6.21 5.84
CA VAL A 123 9.40 -7.01 6.11
C VAL A 123 8.97 -7.77 4.86
N ALA A 124 9.03 -7.12 3.70
CA ALA A 124 8.68 -7.75 2.44
C ALA A 124 9.61 -8.94 2.14
N GLN A 125 10.90 -8.78 2.39
CA GLN A 125 11.87 -9.87 2.20
C GLN A 125 11.57 -11.03 3.15
N ASN A 126 11.30 -10.75 4.41
CA ASN A 126 10.94 -11.78 5.38
C ASN A 126 9.69 -12.54 4.98
N GLU A 127 8.67 -11.83 4.50
CA GLU A 127 7.44 -12.48 4.07
C GLU A 127 7.70 -13.42 2.89
N ARG A 128 8.50 -13.02 1.93
CA ARG A 128 8.85 -13.88 0.79
C ARG A 128 9.56 -15.14 1.27
N GLU A 129 10.50 -15.01 2.18
CA GLU A 129 11.21 -16.16 2.74
C GLU A 129 10.29 -17.06 3.53
N ASN A 130 9.40 -16.50 4.32
CA ASN A 130 8.42 -17.29 5.09
C ASN A 130 7.46 -18.04 4.19
N ILE A 131 7.01 -17.43 3.11
CA ILE A 131 6.15 -18.11 2.14
C ILE A 131 6.87 -19.30 1.51
N ARG A 132 8.11 -19.10 1.08
CA ARG A 132 8.93 -20.18 0.51
C ARG A 132 9.13 -21.31 1.50
N LYS A 133 9.42 -20.98 2.75
CA LYS A 133 9.61 -21.97 3.81
C LYS A 133 8.33 -22.75 4.05
N ARG A 134 7.19 -22.10 4.13
CA ARG A 134 5.91 -22.80 4.31
C ARG A 134 5.59 -23.71 3.15
N GLN A 135 5.88 -23.30 1.93
CA GLN A 135 5.66 -24.14 0.75
C GLN A 135 6.56 -25.37 0.79
N ALA A 136 7.82 -25.20 1.15
CA ALA A 136 8.74 -26.33 1.28
C ALA A 136 8.29 -27.29 2.38
N GLU A 137 7.86 -26.78 3.52
CA GLU A 137 7.33 -27.61 4.61
C GLU A 137 6.05 -28.35 4.19
N GLY A 138 5.17 -27.68 3.46
CA GLY A 138 3.96 -28.29 2.94
C GLY A 138 4.25 -29.44 2.00
N ILE A 139 5.21 -29.30 1.11
CA ILE A 139 5.62 -30.35 0.20
C ILE A 139 6.22 -31.53 0.97
N LEU A 140 7.07 -31.24 1.93
CA LEU A 140 7.67 -32.27 2.76
C LEU A 140 6.63 -33.08 3.52
N VAL A 141 5.66 -32.43 4.12
CA VAL A 141 4.57 -33.09 4.85
C VAL A 141 3.78 -34.03 3.93
N ARG A 142 3.48 -33.58 2.72
CA ARG A 142 2.77 -34.44 1.77
C ARG A 142 3.57 -35.67 1.40
N ARG A 143 4.87 -35.57 1.26
CA ARG A 143 5.72 -36.73 0.93
C ARG A 143 5.78 -37.72 2.08
N THR A 144 5.86 -37.24 3.32
CA THR A 144 5.98 -38.10 4.47
C THR A 144 4.67 -38.77 4.83
N HIS A 145 3.54 -38.10 4.67
CA HIS A 145 2.23 -38.63 5.02
C HIS A 145 1.58 -39.40 3.88
N GLY A 146 2.01 -39.14 2.66
CA GLY A 146 1.43 -39.76 1.49
C GLY A 146 -0.03 -39.41 1.28
N PRO A 147 -0.69 -40.06 0.31
CA PRO A 147 -2.09 -39.81 0.05
C PRO A 147 -3.06 -40.46 1.03
N ASP A 148 -2.57 -41.27 1.97
CA ASP A 148 -3.38 -42.03 2.93
C ASP A 148 -3.65 -41.30 4.20
N ARG A 149 -3.75 -40.21 4.17
CA ARG A 149 -3.97 -39.47 5.33
C ARG A 149 -5.15 -39.67 6.12
N ARG A 150 -5.02 -40.64 6.21
CA ARG A 150 -5.71 -40.88 6.95
C ARG A 150 -5.72 -41.36 7.70
N ALA A 151 -5.40 -41.74 7.66
CA ALA A 151 -5.30 -42.25 8.48
C ALA A 151 -5.21 -42.36 9.10
N PRO A 152 -5.33 -42.66 9.11
CA PRO A 152 -5.15 -42.84 9.98
C PRO A 152 -5.37 -42.74 10.53
N HIS A 153 -5.39 -42.82 10.38
CA HIS A 153 -5.51 -42.89 11.01
C HIS A 153 -5.55 -42.80 11.42
N ARG A 154 -5.53 -43.02 11.30
CA ARG A 154 -5.58 -43.18 11.78
C ARG A 154 -5.65 -43.19 12.17
N ALA A 155 -5.44 -43.08 11.64
CA ALA A 155 -5.85 -43.20 12.04
C ALA A 155 -5.97 -43.10 12.24
#